data_16dcaff8889aec5b81151e040282c8ce
#
_entry.id   16dcaff8889aec5b81151e040282c8ce
#
_cell.length_a   1.000
_cell.length_b   1.000
_cell.length_c   1.000
_cell.angle_alpha   90.00
_cell.angle_beta   90.00
_cell.angle_gamma   90.00
#
_symmetry.space_group_name_H-M   'P 1'
#
loop_
_entity.id
_entity.type
_entity.pdbx_description
1 polymer ?
#
loop_
_entity_poly.entity_id
_entity_poly.type
_entity_poly.pdbx_seq_one_letter_code
_entity_poly.pdbx_strand_id
1 'polypeptide(L)'
;MTALAPFDANVPNAQTRLAAGIPPHVQLIQMGVAIWQARAVYAAAELCIADCLACGPLAPEELALKTGTHAPSLGRLLRALASCGLVEQTPSGQFVNTTLGDSLRDGAPGAARATILTIAGSWQWKAWDHFLHALQTGESGMQAAYGNDLFGYLSGEPLHSARFNDAMVGMHGAVASAVIEAYDFSRLKNIIDVGGGKGALLTSILKAHPQVQAVLFDLPEVERSAREYLIASGIGARCSFFGGDFFEHIPSGHDACLLAHVLHDWKDDQAIAILKQCRRAMRADGRLLIVEAVLPDGNTPHHGKLMDLLMLTVTGGIERSEREFAQILALADFALSDVYPTMTHQSVIEAIPV
;
A
#
# COMPACT_ATOMS: atom_id res chain seq x y z
N MET A 1 13.20 -12.89 18.74
CA MET A 1 11.94 -12.48 18.12
C MET A 1 11.42 -11.30 18.93
N THR A 2 11.82 -10.08 18.55
CA THR A 2 11.35 -8.84 19.19
C THR A 2 10.10 -8.44 18.40
N ALA A 3 8.93 -8.50 19.04
CA ALA A 3 7.69 -8.04 18.45
C ALA A 3 7.86 -6.58 18.03
N LEU A 4 7.57 -6.27 16.78
CA LEU A 4 7.42 -4.91 16.30
C LEU A 4 6.33 -4.25 17.14
N ALA A 5 6.67 -3.11 17.75
CA ALA A 5 5.69 -2.32 18.47
C ALA A 5 4.55 -1.94 17.48
N PRO A 6 3.28 -2.07 17.89
CA PRO A 6 2.16 -1.77 17.02
C PRO A 6 2.23 -0.30 16.57
N PHE A 7 1.89 -0.06 15.31
CA PHE A 7 1.68 1.28 14.78
C PHE A 7 0.47 1.87 15.53
N ASP A 8 0.75 2.70 16.53
CA ASP A 8 -0.29 3.32 17.36
C ASP A 8 -1.04 4.36 16.50
N ALA A 9 -2.26 4.00 16.06
CA ALA A 9 -3.17 4.89 15.34
C ALA A 9 -3.54 6.13 16.18
N ASN A 10 -3.34 6.09 17.49
CA ASN A 10 -3.48 7.20 18.43
C ASN A 10 -2.16 7.96 18.70
N VAL A 11 -1.04 7.57 18.06
CA VAL A 11 0.13 8.44 18.11
C VAL A 11 -0.27 9.72 17.39
N PRO A 12 -0.35 10.86 18.09
CA PRO A 12 -0.58 12.14 17.44
C PRO A 12 0.42 12.23 16.31
N ASN A 13 -0.09 12.37 15.09
CA ASN A 13 0.73 12.58 13.88
C ASN A 13 1.90 13.48 14.28
N ALA A 14 3.11 13.24 13.83
CA ALA A 14 4.29 14.04 14.16
C ALA A 14 4.02 15.55 14.03
N GLN A 15 3.05 15.92 13.18
CA GLN A 15 2.47 17.25 13.03
C GLN A 15 1.70 17.73 14.28
N THR A 16 1.05 16.87 15.05
CA THR A 16 0.32 17.29 16.27
C THR A 16 1.27 17.52 17.45
N ARG A 17 2.44 16.87 17.48
CA ARG A 17 3.48 17.13 18.48
C ARG A 17 4.27 18.42 18.22
N LEU A 18 4.24 18.96 17.00
CA LEU A 18 4.88 20.22 16.64
C LEU A 18 4.07 21.47 17.10
N ALA A 19 2.80 21.29 17.55
CA ALA A 19 1.86 22.38 17.66
C ALA A 19 2.02 23.29 18.90
N ALA A 20 2.66 22.85 19.97
CA ALA A 20 2.79 23.67 21.17
C ALA A 20 3.97 24.67 21.05
N GLY A 21 3.65 25.93 20.67
CA GLY A 21 4.61 27.04 20.65
C GLY A 21 5.13 27.43 19.26
N ILE A 22 4.83 26.73 18.20
CA ILE A 22 5.24 27.10 16.84
C ILE A 22 4.16 27.99 16.20
N PRO A 23 4.52 29.17 15.65
CA PRO A 23 3.55 30.04 14.98
C PRO A 23 2.85 29.34 13.81
N PRO A 24 1.52 29.56 13.57
CA PRO A 24 0.76 28.86 12.54
C PRO A 24 1.35 28.93 11.13
N HIS A 25 1.88 30.07 10.73
CA HIS A 25 2.52 30.22 9.41
C HIS A 25 3.80 29.38 9.27
N VAL A 26 4.55 29.19 10.36
CA VAL A 26 5.74 28.32 10.36
C VAL A 26 5.32 26.86 10.22
N GLN A 27 4.23 26.44 10.88
CA GLN A 27 3.67 25.08 10.72
C GLN A 27 3.26 24.80 9.27
N LEU A 28 2.57 25.75 8.60
CA LEU A 28 2.22 25.61 7.18
C LEU A 28 3.45 25.51 6.27
N ILE A 29 4.48 26.31 6.54
CA ILE A 29 5.74 26.23 5.79
C ILE A 29 6.40 24.87 6.00
N GLN A 30 6.44 24.35 7.24
CA GLN A 30 6.98 23.01 7.53
C GLN A 30 6.24 21.90 6.77
N MET A 31 4.90 21.97 6.66
CA MET A 31 4.14 21.04 5.82
C MET A 31 4.56 21.12 4.34
N GLY A 32 4.75 22.33 3.81
CA GLY A 32 5.18 22.50 2.42
C GLY A 32 6.59 21.98 2.14
N VAL A 33 7.54 22.19 3.07
CA VAL A 33 8.93 21.73 2.88
C VAL A 33 9.12 20.24 3.10
N ALA A 34 8.11 19.50 3.60
CA ALA A 34 8.16 18.04 3.73
C ALA A 34 8.43 17.32 2.38
N ILE A 35 8.11 17.97 1.27
CA ILE A 35 8.45 17.51 -0.07
C ILE A 35 9.97 17.32 -0.26
N TRP A 36 10.81 18.15 0.35
CA TRP A 36 12.26 18.02 0.22
C TRP A 36 12.78 16.75 0.90
N GLN A 37 12.19 16.40 2.05
CA GLN A 37 12.51 15.15 2.75
C GLN A 37 12.09 13.96 1.92
N ALA A 38 10.86 13.94 1.38
CA ALA A 38 10.36 12.87 0.52
C ALA A 38 11.28 12.66 -0.70
N ARG A 39 11.75 13.74 -1.34
CA ARG A 39 12.67 13.67 -2.48
C ARG A 39 14.06 13.18 -2.10
N ALA A 40 14.57 13.54 -0.92
CA ALA A 40 15.85 13.03 -0.42
C ALA A 40 15.79 11.52 -0.14
N VAL A 41 14.71 11.05 0.51
CA VAL A 41 14.49 9.61 0.78
C VAL A 41 14.31 8.83 -0.52
N TYR A 42 13.55 9.35 -1.48
CA TYR A 42 13.44 8.76 -2.82
C TYR A 42 14.79 8.61 -3.50
N ALA A 43 15.62 9.67 -3.48
CA ALA A 43 16.95 9.63 -4.09
C ALA A 43 17.85 8.59 -3.41
N ALA A 44 17.76 8.44 -2.09
CA ALA A 44 18.50 7.42 -1.34
C ALA A 44 18.07 6.00 -1.76
N ALA A 45 16.76 5.77 -1.92
CA ALA A 45 16.19 4.51 -2.37
C ALA A 45 16.58 4.17 -3.82
N GLU A 46 16.48 5.15 -4.74
CA GLU A 46 16.80 4.97 -6.17
C GLU A 46 18.29 4.70 -6.39
N LEU A 47 19.15 5.40 -5.65
CA LEU A 47 20.61 5.24 -5.72
C LEU A 47 21.13 4.05 -4.91
N CYS A 48 20.28 3.26 -4.27
CA CYS A 48 20.65 2.11 -3.42
C CYS A 48 21.69 2.48 -2.33
N ILE A 49 21.58 3.68 -1.74
CA ILE A 49 22.57 4.18 -0.77
C ILE A 49 22.70 3.23 0.41
N ALA A 50 21.56 2.72 0.93
CA ALA A 50 21.56 1.80 2.07
C ALA A 50 22.28 0.48 1.75
N ASP A 51 22.12 -0.06 0.54
CA ASP A 51 22.82 -1.27 0.11
C ASP A 51 24.32 -1.03 -0.03
N CYS A 52 24.71 0.12 -0.58
CA CYS A 52 26.13 0.49 -0.70
C CYS A 52 26.80 0.62 0.67
N LEU A 53 26.09 1.10 1.68
CA LEU A 53 26.61 1.29 3.05
C LEU A 53 26.49 0.02 3.91
N ALA A 54 25.85 -1.05 3.43
CA ALA A 54 25.63 -2.28 4.19
C ALA A 54 26.95 -2.99 4.60
N CYS A 55 28.04 -2.79 3.84
CA CYS A 55 29.34 -3.40 4.10
C CYS A 55 30.26 -2.55 4.99
N GLY A 56 29.84 -1.38 5.41
CA GLY A 56 30.61 -0.50 6.29
C GLY A 56 30.64 0.97 5.86
N PRO A 57 31.36 1.82 6.61
CA PRO A 57 31.45 3.25 6.35
C PRO A 57 32.08 3.56 4.99
N LEU A 58 31.49 4.52 4.27
CA LEU A 58 32.03 5.03 3.01
C LEU A 58 32.13 6.54 3.02
N ALA A 59 33.19 7.09 2.42
CA ALA A 59 33.30 8.50 2.13
C ALA A 59 32.35 8.91 0.98
N PRO A 60 31.90 10.16 0.89
CA PRO A 60 31.05 10.62 -0.21
C PRO A 60 31.62 10.32 -1.61
N GLU A 61 32.93 10.42 -1.77
CA GLU A 61 33.65 10.15 -3.02
C GLU A 61 33.56 8.67 -3.42
N GLU A 62 33.73 7.77 -2.45
CA GLU A 62 33.64 6.31 -2.66
C GLU A 62 32.21 5.91 -3.01
N LEU A 63 31.23 6.48 -2.29
CA LEU A 63 29.83 6.23 -2.54
C LEU A 63 29.38 6.79 -3.90
N ALA A 64 29.91 7.96 -4.30
CA ALA A 64 29.64 8.58 -5.60
C ALA A 64 30.13 7.70 -6.76
N LEU A 65 31.29 7.05 -6.62
CA LEU A 65 31.78 6.09 -7.60
C LEU A 65 30.85 4.88 -7.74
N LYS A 66 30.31 4.36 -6.63
CA LYS A 66 29.39 3.22 -6.63
C LYS A 66 28.01 3.57 -7.23
N THR A 67 27.54 4.78 -7.02
CA THR A 67 26.20 5.24 -7.44
C THR A 67 26.20 5.99 -8.77
N GLY A 68 27.39 6.24 -9.37
CA GLY A 68 27.52 7.01 -10.60
C GLY A 68 27.10 8.48 -10.45
N THR A 69 27.28 9.06 -9.25
CA THR A 69 26.83 10.42 -8.94
C THR A 69 28.00 11.40 -8.79
N HIS A 70 27.67 12.70 -8.79
CA HIS A 70 28.64 13.77 -8.53
C HIS A 70 28.91 13.88 -7.03
N ALA A 71 30.14 13.57 -6.59
CA ALA A 71 30.49 13.46 -5.17
C ALA A 71 30.12 14.68 -4.31
N PRO A 72 30.37 15.96 -4.72
CA PRO A 72 29.92 17.11 -3.93
C PRO A 72 28.40 17.20 -3.76
N SER A 73 27.62 16.81 -4.77
CA SER A 73 26.15 16.80 -4.70
C SER A 73 25.64 15.65 -3.83
N LEU A 74 26.25 14.48 -3.93
CA LEU A 74 25.95 13.35 -3.06
C LEU A 74 26.25 13.68 -1.59
N GLY A 75 27.37 14.34 -1.30
CA GLY A 75 27.70 14.81 0.05
C GLY A 75 26.63 15.74 0.64
N ARG A 76 25.96 16.55 -0.19
CA ARG A 76 24.81 17.37 0.26
C ARG A 76 23.60 16.49 0.60
N LEU A 77 23.29 15.49 -0.25
CA LEU A 77 22.22 14.52 0.02
C LEU A 77 22.49 13.76 1.31
N LEU A 78 23.69 13.25 1.52
CA LEU A 78 24.05 12.49 2.73
C LEU A 78 23.89 13.32 4.01
N ARG A 79 24.24 14.61 3.99
CA ARG A 79 23.99 15.51 5.12
C ARG A 79 22.49 15.70 5.40
N ALA A 80 21.66 15.80 4.35
CA ALA A 80 20.20 15.87 4.49
C ALA A 80 19.65 14.57 5.06
N LEU A 81 20.09 13.41 4.56
CA LEU A 81 19.70 12.09 5.07
C LEU A 81 20.14 11.89 6.53
N ALA A 82 21.32 12.41 6.91
CA ALA A 82 21.77 12.38 8.30
C ALA A 82 20.87 13.22 9.22
N SER A 83 20.41 14.40 8.76
CA SER A 83 19.47 15.21 9.51
C SER A 83 18.07 14.57 9.64
N CYS A 84 17.74 13.63 8.75
CA CYS A 84 16.52 12.82 8.81
C CYS A 84 16.72 11.48 9.55
N GLY A 85 17.92 11.21 10.05
CA GLY A 85 18.23 9.99 10.82
C GLY A 85 18.39 8.71 9.98
N LEU A 86 18.51 8.80 8.64
CA LEU A 86 18.69 7.62 7.80
C LEU A 86 20.15 7.15 7.76
N VAL A 87 21.09 8.07 7.83
CA VAL A 87 22.51 7.76 7.90
C VAL A 87 23.15 8.54 9.03
N GLU A 88 24.31 8.12 9.48
CA GLU A 88 25.11 8.81 10.47
C GLU A 88 26.49 9.13 9.91
N GLN A 89 27.00 10.34 10.17
CA GLN A 89 28.36 10.70 9.80
C GLN A 89 29.32 10.35 10.94
N THR A 90 30.34 9.55 10.62
CA THR A 90 31.38 9.18 11.55
C THR A 90 32.35 10.35 11.82
N PRO A 91 33.14 10.31 12.91
CA PRO A 91 34.18 11.33 13.17
C PRO A 91 35.23 11.45 12.04
N SER A 92 35.43 10.40 11.22
CA SER A 92 36.31 10.41 10.05
C SER A 92 35.68 11.05 8.80
N GLY A 93 34.41 11.48 8.88
CA GLY A 93 33.68 12.09 7.76
C GLY A 93 33.00 11.11 6.81
N GLN A 94 33.11 9.81 7.06
CA GLN A 94 32.40 8.75 6.32
C GLN A 94 30.95 8.64 6.81
N PHE A 95 30.10 7.95 6.03
CA PHE A 95 28.69 7.71 6.38
C PHE A 95 28.43 6.22 6.57
N VAL A 96 27.50 5.93 7.51
CA VAL A 96 27.00 4.57 7.80
C VAL A 96 25.47 4.61 7.85
N ASN A 97 24.82 3.46 7.61
CA ASN A 97 23.40 3.35 7.84
C ASN A 97 23.07 3.43 9.33
N THR A 98 21.92 4.01 9.65
CA THR A 98 21.22 3.77 10.91
C THR A 98 20.27 2.58 10.77
N THR A 99 19.62 2.16 11.85
CA THR A 99 18.53 1.16 11.82
C THR A 99 17.40 1.62 10.88
N LEU A 100 17.07 2.92 10.86
CA LEU A 100 16.08 3.48 9.94
C LEU A 100 16.57 3.38 8.49
N GLY A 101 17.81 3.74 8.22
CA GLY A 101 18.40 3.65 6.89
C GLY A 101 18.47 2.23 6.35
N ASP A 102 18.76 1.24 7.20
CA ASP A 102 18.78 -0.18 6.83
C ASP A 102 17.42 -0.68 6.32
N SER A 103 16.30 -0.03 6.71
CA SER A 103 14.97 -0.37 6.19
C SER A 103 14.81 -0.06 4.69
N LEU A 104 15.72 0.74 4.09
CA LEU A 104 15.74 1.00 2.64
C LEU A 104 16.58 -0.01 1.85
N ARG A 105 17.21 -0.99 2.49
CA ARG A 105 17.97 -2.03 1.78
C ARG A 105 17.05 -2.94 0.99
N ASP A 106 17.60 -3.49 -0.08
CA ASP A 106 16.89 -4.51 -0.87
C ASP A 106 16.60 -5.74 -0.01
N GLY A 107 15.37 -6.26 -0.10
CA GLY A 107 14.92 -7.38 0.72
C GLY A 107 14.73 -7.09 2.22
N ALA A 108 14.87 -5.84 2.67
CA ALA A 108 14.56 -5.47 4.06
C ALA A 108 13.08 -5.73 4.40
N PRO A 109 12.77 -6.15 5.64
CA PRO A 109 11.39 -6.37 6.05
C PRO A 109 10.52 -5.11 5.85
N GLY A 110 9.28 -5.31 5.38
CA GLY A 110 8.30 -4.23 5.20
C GLY A 110 8.41 -3.49 3.85
N ALA A 111 9.33 -3.89 2.96
CA ALA A 111 9.50 -3.36 1.59
C ALA A 111 9.47 -1.82 1.49
N ALA A 112 10.02 -1.12 2.48
CA ALA A 112 10.00 0.34 2.53
C ALA A 112 10.62 0.97 1.28
N ARG A 113 11.70 0.38 0.72
CA ARG A 113 12.32 0.84 -0.51
C ARG A 113 11.35 0.81 -1.68
N ALA A 114 10.69 -0.34 -1.94
CA ALA A 114 9.73 -0.47 -3.03
C ALA A 114 8.57 0.51 -2.88
N THR A 115 8.06 0.69 -1.67
CA THR A 115 7.01 1.65 -1.33
C THR A 115 7.45 3.08 -1.65
N ILE A 116 8.64 3.50 -1.20
CA ILE A 116 9.17 4.85 -1.47
C ILE A 116 9.40 5.06 -2.97
N LEU A 117 9.95 4.07 -3.69
CA LEU A 117 10.14 4.13 -5.13
C LEU A 117 8.82 4.24 -5.91
N THR A 118 7.74 3.73 -5.34
CA THR A 118 6.39 3.83 -5.91
C THR A 118 5.77 5.19 -5.61
N ILE A 119 5.57 5.52 -4.32
CA ILE A 119 4.81 6.73 -3.92
C ILE A 119 5.54 8.06 -4.20
N ALA A 120 6.87 8.05 -4.18
CA ALA A 120 7.70 9.22 -4.49
C ALA A 120 8.38 9.12 -5.86
N GLY A 121 8.02 8.12 -6.67
CA GLY A 121 8.53 7.91 -8.02
C GLY A 121 8.12 9.02 -9.00
N SER A 122 8.93 9.21 -10.04
CA SER A 122 8.70 10.28 -11.02
C SER A 122 7.34 10.17 -11.72
N TRP A 123 6.84 8.97 -11.93
CA TRP A 123 5.55 8.74 -12.58
C TRP A 123 4.36 9.19 -11.70
N GLN A 124 4.39 8.93 -10.39
CA GLN A 124 3.38 9.48 -9.49
C GLN A 124 3.50 10.99 -9.33
N TRP A 125 4.73 11.53 -9.28
CA TRP A 125 4.92 12.98 -9.23
C TRP A 125 4.29 13.69 -10.41
N LYS A 126 4.43 13.14 -11.60
CA LYS A 126 3.79 13.69 -12.79
C LYS A 126 2.24 13.67 -12.69
N ALA A 127 1.65 12.64 -12.06
CA ALA A 127 0.23 12.63 -11.75
C ALA A 127 -0.15 13.72 -10.73
N TRP A 128 0.66 13.91 -9.67
CA TRP A 128 0.46 14.96 -8.67
C TRP A 128 0.57 16.38 -9.24
N ASP A 129 1.34 16.62 -10.31
CA ASP A 129 1.33 17.91 -11.02
C ASP A 129 -0.05 18.27 -11.56
N HIS A 130 -0.92 17.27 -11.80
CA HIS A 130 -2.31 17.43 -12.23
C HIS A 130 -3.34 17.38 -11.08
N PHE A 131 -2.90 17.44 -9.81
CA PHE A 131 -3.83 17.34 -8.67
C PHE A 131 -4.92 18.43 -8.66
N LEU A 132 -4.59 19.67 -9.00
CA LEU A 132 -5.60 20.74 -9.11
C LEU A 132 -6.61 20.46 -10.21
N HIS A 133 -6.19 19.88 -11.34
CA HIS A 133 -7.09 19.41 -12.38
C HIS A 133 -8.04 18.33 -11.86
N ALA A 134 -7.50 17.34 -11.12
CA ALA A 134 -8.31 16.28 -10.51
C ALA A 134 -9.37 16.85 -9.55
N LEU A 135 -9.02 17.83 -8.71
CA LEU A 135 -9.97 18.53 -7.84
C LEU A 135 -11.06 19.30 -8.60
N GLN A 136 -10.76 19.84 -9.77
CA GLN A 136 -11.69 20.63 -10.57
C GLN A 136 -12.64 19.78 -11.42
N THR A 137 -12.19 18.61 -11.86
CA THR A 137 -12.90 17.82 -12.87
C THR A 137 -13.36 16.44 -12.39
N GLY A 138 -12.73 15.90 -11.32
CA GLY A 138 -12.90 14.52 -10.89
C GLY A 138 -12.21 13.48 -11.80
N GLU A 139 -11.43 13.93 -12.79
CA GLU A 139 -10.56 13.07 -13.60
C GLU A 139 -9.24 12.86 -12.87
N SER A 140 -8.71 11.61 -12.87
CA SER A 140 -7.45 11.35 -12.17
C SER A 140 -6.25 12.07 -12.77
N GLY A 141 -5.28 12.40 -11.94
CA GLY A 141 -4.02 12.97 -12.39
C GLY A 141 -3.25 12.02 -13.33
N MET A 142 -3.39 10.70 -13.17
CA MET A 142 -2.82 9.71 -14.09
C MET A 142 -3.43 9.84 -15.48
N GLN A 143 -4.76 9.92 -15.58
CA GLN A 143 -5.43 10.11 -16.86
C GLN A 143 -5.00 11.41 -17.54
N ALA A 144 -4.93 12.51 -16.78
CA ALA A 144 -4.48 13.80 -17.30
C ALA A 144 -3.00 13.80 -17.72
N ALA A 145 -2.13 13.10 -16.98
CA ALA A 145 -0.68 13.07 -17.22
C ALA A 145 -0.25 12.12 -18.34
N TYR A 146 -0.96 11.00 -18.50
CA TYR A 146 -0.52 9.87 -19.33
C TYR A 146 -1.55 9.40 -20.35
N GLY A 147 -2.80 9.88 -20.28
CA GLY A 147 -3.90 9.43 -21.13
C GLY A 147 -4.40 8.01 -20.81
N ASN A 148 -3.98 7.46 -19.67
CA ASN A 148 -4.35 6.14 -19.19
C ASN A 148 -4.66 6.19 -17.68
N ASP A 149 -5.48 5.24 -17.20
CA ASP A 149 -5.57 4.97 -15.77
C ASP A 149 -4.27 4.32 -15.23
N LEU A 150 -4.22 4.09 -13.92
CA LEU A 150 -3.04 3.49 -13.28
C LEU A 150 -2.68 2.13 -13.88
N PHE A 151 -3.65 1.24 -14.02
CA PHE A 151 -3.40 -0.15 -14.45
C PHE A 151 -3.01 -0.21 -15.93
N GLY A 152 -3.66 0.59 -16.77
CA GLY A 152 -3.26 0.77 -18.17
C GLY A 152 -1.86 1.33 -18.34
N TYR A 153 -1.45 2.27 -17.48
CA TYR A 153 -0.07 2.76 -17.45
C TYR A 153 0.91 1.66 -17.03
N LEU A 154 0.64 0.96 -15.94
CA LEU A 154 1.52 -0.09 -15.40
C LEU A 154 1.67 -1.27 -16.38
N SER A 155 0.66 -1.60 -17.17
CA SER A 155 0.74 -2.67 -18.18
C SER A 155 1.76 -2.37 -19.28
N GLY A 156 1.99 -1.08 -19.58
CA GLY A 156 2.99 -0.61 -20.54
C GLY A 156 4.39 -0.38 -19.97
N GLU A 157 4.54 -0.40 -18.62
CA GLU A 157 5.77 -0.01 -17.92
C GLU A 157 6.26 -1.11 -16.95
N PRO A 158 6.94 -2.15 -17.44
CA PRO A 158 7.28 -3.35 -16.64
C PRO A 158 8.07 -3.05 -15.35
N LEU A 159 8.98 -2.06 -15.37
CA LEU A 159 9.76 -1.68 -14.18
C LEU A 159 8.87 -1.05 -13.11
N HIS A 160 7.97 -0.15 -13.50
CA HIS A 160 7.06 0.50 -12.57
C HIS A 160 6.02 -0.50 -12.03
N SER A 161 5.54 -1.41 -12.89
CA SER A 161 4.66 -2.51 -12.48
C SER A 161 5.31 -3.42 -11.44
N ALA A 162 6.59 -3.82 -11.65
CA ALA A 162 7.32 -4.65 -10.69
C ALA A 162 7.48 -3.93 -9.33
N ARG A 163 7.90 -2.65 -9.34
CA ARG A 163 8.05 -1.82 -8.13
C ARG A 163 6.72 -1.64 -7.39
N PHE A 164 5.64 -1.39 -8.13
CA PHE A 164 4.28 -1.28 -7.57
C PHE A 164 3.86 -2.58 -6.87
N ASN A 165 4.01 -3.72 -7.55
CA ASN A 165 3.67 -5.02 -6.98
C ASN A 165 4.50 -5.35 -5.73
N ASP A 166 5.79 -5.01 -5.69
CA ASP A 166 6.64 -5.20 -4.52
C ASP A 166 6.24 -4.27 -3.37
N ALA A 167 5.83 -3.03 -3.68
CA ALA A 167 5.29 -2.10 -2.69
C ALA A 167 3.99 -2.65 -2.07
N MET A 168 3.08 -3.20 -2.88
CA MET A 168 1.84 -3.81 -2.41
C MET A 168 2.11 -5.01 -1.49
N VAL A 169 3.08 -5.87 -1.84
CA VAL A 169 3.50 -6.98 -0.95
C VAL A 169 3.96 -6.46 0.41
N GLY A 170 4.76 -5.39 0.43
CA GLY A 170 5.24 -4.79 1.68
C GLY A 170 4.13 -4.16 2.52
N MET A 171 3.25 -3.41 1.88
CA MET A 171 2.12 -2.75 2.54
C MET A 171 1.14 -3.78 3.11
N HIS A 172 0.74 -4.79 2.34
CA HIS A 172 -0.16 -5.84 2.80
C HIS A 172 0.47 -6.71 3.89
N GLY A 173 1.76 -7.01 3.80
CA GLY A 173 2.47 -7.77 4.83
C GLY A 173 2.51 -7.06 6.18
N ALA A 174 2.63 -5.74 6.19
CA ALA A 174 2.61 -4.94 7.42
C ALA A 174 1.21 -4.90 8.09
N VAL A 175 0.14 -5.01 7.29
CA VAL A 175 -1.25 -4.97 7.76
C VAL A 175 -1.75 -6.37 8.13
N ALA A 176 -1.18 -7.43 7.54
CA ALA A 176 -1.73 -8.79 7.62
C ALA A 176 -1.88 -9.33 9.05
N SER A 177 -0.92 -9.09 9.95
CA SER A 177 -1.03 -9.52 11.34
C SER A 177 -2.20 -8.84 12.06
N ALA A 178 -2.38 -7.54 11.85
CA ALA A 178 -3.45 -6.78 12.46
C ALA A 178 -4.83 -7.21 11.93
N VAL A 179 -4.93 -7.58 10.65
CA VAL A 179 -6.16 -8.13 10.04
C VAL A 179 -6.49 -9.50 10.62
N ILE A 180 -5.49 -10.38 10.78
CA ILE A 180 -5.67 -11.73 11.35
C ILE A 180 -6.08 -11.66 12.83
N GLU A 181 -5.55 -10.70 13.58
CA GLU A 181 -5.92 -10.47 14.98
C GLU A 181 -7.35 -9.91 15.12
N ALA A 182 -7.78 -9.07 14.16
CA ALA A 182 -9.09 -8.42 14.23
C ALA A 182 -10.24 -9.32 13.78
N TYR A 183 -10.01 -10.26 12.86
CA TYR A 183 -11.08 -11.10 12.30
C TYR A 183 -10.77 -12.59 12.41
N ASP A 184 -11.77 -13.38 12.83
CA ASP A 184 -11.67 -14.84 12.99
C ASP A 184 -11.87 -15.58 11.65
N PHE A 185 -10.80 -15.80 10.92
CA PHE A 185 -10.77 -16.58 9.68
C PHE A 185 -10.91 -18.10 9.90
N SER A 186 -10.88 -18.60 11.13
CA SER A 186 -10.93 -20.05 11.43
C SER A 186 -12.21 -20.73 11.00
N ARG A 187 -13.28 -19.96 10.84
CA ARG A 187 -14.62 -20.43 10.41
C ARG A 187 -14.72 -20.68 8.91
N LEU A 188 -13.76 -20.18 8.13
CA LEU A 188 -13.74 -20.26 6.67
C LEU A 188 -12.98 -21.51 6.23
N LYS A 189 -13.41 -22.11 5.09
CA LYS A 189 -12.75 -23.25 4.47
C LYS A 189 -12.16 -22.91 3.12
N ASN A 190 -12.89 -22.12 2.31
CA ASN A 190 -12.50 -21.76 0.96
C ASN A 190 -12.66 -20.24 0.77
N ILE A 191 -11.55 -19.54 0.59
CA ILE A 191 -11.52 -18.09 0.34
C ILE A 191 -11.15 -17.85 -1.11
N ILE A 192 -11.79 -16.89 -1.78
CA ILE A 192 -11.28 -16.28 -3.00
C ILE A 192 -10.82 -14.85 -2.68
N ASP A 193 -9.55 -14.56 -2.99
CA ASP A 193 -8.94 -13.23 -2.86
C ASP A 193 -8.99 -12.55 -4.22
N VAL A 194 -9.87 -11.58 -4.36
CA VAL A 194 -10.22 -10.92 -5.63
C VAL A 194 -9.40 -9.64 -5.76
N GLY A 195 -8.56 -9.56 -6.80
CA GLY A 195 -7.58 -8.50 -6.96
C GLY A 195 -6.43 -8.61 -5.95
N GLY A 196 -6.08 -9.84 -5.54
CA GLY A 196 -5.13 -10.06 -4.44
C GLY A 196 -3.66 -9.87 -4.81
N GLY A 197 -3.33 -9.46 -6.03
CA GLY A 197 -1.97 -9.23 -6.49
C GLY A 197 -1.10 -10.50 -6.39
N LYS A 198 0.02 -10.41 -5.68
CA LYS A 198 0.87 -11.59 -5.41
C LYS A 198 0.34 -12.48 -4.27
N GLY A 199 -0.74 -12.10 -3.57
CA GLY A 199 -1.36 -12.87 -2.49
C GLY A 199 -0.65 -12.71 -1.12
N ALA A 200 -0.11 -11.54 -0.80
CA ALA A 200 0.61 -11.32 0.45
C ALA A 200 -0.27 -11.46 1.70
N LEU A 201 -1.45 -10.82 1.71
CA LEU A 201 -2.42 -10.95 2.79
C LEU A 201 -2.96 -12.37 2.87
N LEU A 202 -3.37 -12.94 1.74
CA LEU A 202 -3.88 -14.31 1.64
C LEU A 202 -2.85 -15.33 2.17
N THR A 203 -1.57 -15.15 1.83
CA THR A 203 -0.48 -15.98 2.35
C THR A 203 -0.42 -15.97 3.87
N SER A 204 -0.56 -14.81 4.47
CA SER A 204 -0.54 -14.64 5.93
C SER A 204 -1.75 -15.29 6.59
N ILE A 205 -2.94 -15.15 6.01
CA ILE A 205 -4.18 -15.83 6.44
C ILE A 205 -4.00 -17.35 6.39
N LEU A 206 -3.50 -17.88 5.26
CA LEU A 206 -3.31 -19.32 5.09
C LEU A 206 -2.24 -19.90 6.03
N LYS A 207 -1.21 -19.13 6.39
CA LYS A 207 -0.22 -19.55 7.38
C LYS A 207 -0.81 -19.63 8.79
N ALA A 208 -1.64 -18.66 9.17
CA ALA A 208 -2.32 -18.64 10.47
C ALA A 208 -3.43 -19.71 10.58
N HIS A 209 -4.05 -20.07 9.45
CA HIS A 209 -5.20 -21.00 9.39
C HIS A 209 -4.92 -22.16 8.43
N PRO A 210 -4.21 -23.24 8.90
CA PRO A 210 -3.77 -24.35 8.04
C PRO A 210 -4.90 -25.14 7.35
N GLN A 211 -6.13 -25.07 7.87
CA GLN A 211 -7.32 -25.75 7.34
C GLN A 211 -7.93 -25.01 6.14
N VAL A 212 -7.56 -23.76 5.89
CA VAL A 212 -8.15 -22.94 4.83
C VAL A 212 -7.49 -23.25 3.49
N GLN A 213 -8.30 -23.39 2.44
CA GLN A 213 -7.91 -23.43 1.03
C GLN A 213 -8.26 -22.10 0.39
N ALA A 214 -7.58 -21.72 -0.67
CA ALA A 214 -7.86 -20.45 -1.32
C ALA A 214 -7.66 -20.47 -2.84
N VAL A 215 -8.31 -19.52 -3.49
CA VAL A 215 -8.04 -19.09 -4.86
C VAL A 215 -7.57 -17.65 -4.80
N LEU A 216 -6.44 -17.38 -5.42
CA LEU A 216 -5.98 -16.03 -5.70
C LEU A 216 -6.45 -15.66 -7.11
N PHE A 217 -7.27 -14.64 -7.22
CA PHE A 217 -7.86 -14.18 -8.47
C PHE A 217 -7.33 -12.78 -8.80
N ASP A 218 -6.69 -12.64 -9.95
CA ASP A 218 -6.16 -11.37 -10.44
C ASP A 218 -6.00 -11.40 -11.96
N LEU A 219 -5.55 -10.30 -12.57
CA LEU A 219 -5.27 -10.24 -13.99
C LEU A 219 -4.25 -11.32 -14.41
N PRO A 220 -4.37 -11.89 -15.62
CA PRO A 220 -3.48 -12.97 -16.10
C PRO A 220 -1.99 -12.59 -16.06
N GLU A 221 -1.65 -11.31 -16.22
CA GLU A 221 -0.28 -10.80 -16.20
C GLU A 221 0.41 -10.97 -14.84
N VAL A 222 -0.37 -11.04 -13.76
CA VAL A 222 0.13 -11.22 -12.39
C VAL A 222 0.47 -12.68 -12.09
N GLU A 223 -0.06 -13.65 -12.85
CA GLU A 223 0.00 -15.10 -12.57
C GLU A 223 1.40 -15.59 -12.23
N ARG A 224 2.39 -15.27 -13.08
CA ARG A 224 3.75 -15.78 -12.89
C ARG A 224 4.34 -15.34 -11.56
N SER A 225 4.28 -14.05 -11.26
CA SER A 225 4.85 -13.48 -10.04
C SER A 225 4.08 -13.93 -8.78
N ALA A 226 2.76 -14.11 -8.90
CA ALA A 226 1.91 -14.64 -7.84
C ALA A 226 2.28 -16.10 -7.51
N ARG A 227 2.37 -16.98 -8.53
CA ARG A 227 2.75 -18.39 -8.33
C ARG A 227 4.14 -18.54 -7.71
N GLU A 228 5.13 -17.76 -8.18
CA GLU A 228 6.48 -17.75 -7.61
C GLU A 228 6.43 -17.35 -6.12
N TYR A 229 5.67 -16.33 -5.77
CA TYR A 229 5.51 -15.86 -4.39
C TYR A 229 4.81 -16.88 -3.49
N LEU A 230 3.70 -17.49 -3.96
CA LEU A 230 2.94 -18.50 -3.23
C LEU A 230 3.78 -19.77 -2.95
N ILE A 231 4.58 -20.22 -3.93
CA ILE A 231 5.50 -21.36 -3.77
C ILE A 231 6.61 -21.02 -2.77
N ALA A 232 7.27 -19.87 -2.95
CA ALA A 232 8.35 -19.42 -2.05
C ALA A 232 7.84 -19.23 -0.60
N SER A 233 6.57 -18.88 -0.44
CA SER A 233 5.90 -18.72 0.85
C SER A 233 5.46 -20.05 1.49
N GLY A 234 5.56 -21.17 0.79
CA GLY A 234 5.21 -22.51 1.29
C GLY A 234 3.72 -22.82 1.34
N ILE A 235 2.88 -22.03 0.63
CA ILE A 235 1.41 -22.25 0.61
C ILE A 235 0.87 -22.70 -0.75
N GLY A 236 1.72 -22.90 -1.75
CA GLY A 236 1.31 -23.24 -3.12
C GLY A 236 0.42 -24.49 -3.25
N ALA A 237 0.50 -25.43 -2.30
CA ALA A 237 -0.38 -26.62 -2.27
C ALA A 237 -1.83 -26.30 -1.82
N ARG A 238 -2.06 -25.14 -1.16
CA ARG A 238 -3.36 -24.73 -0.61
C ARG A 238 -3.94 -23.50 -1.28
N CYS A 239 -3.22 -22.92 -2.23
CA CYS A 239 -3.65 -21.73 -2.96
C CYS A 239 -3.41 -21.96 -4.46
N SER A 240 -4.46 -21.88 -5.25
CA SER A 240 -4.39 -21.87 -6.72
C SER A 240 -4.55 -20.44 -7.23
N PHE A 241 -3.92 -20.13 -8.36
CA PHE A 241 -4.14 -18.88 -9.09
C PHE A 241 -5.16 -19.09 -10.20
N PHE A 242 -6.08 -18.14 -10.36
CA PHE A 242 -7.02 -18.08 -11.46
C PHE A 242 -6.94 -16.66 -12.07
N GLY A 243 -6.58 -16.57 -13.37
CA GLY A 243 -6.47 -15.30 -14.09
C GLY A 243 -7.81 -14.88 -14.69
N GLY A 244 -8.16 -13.60 -14.54
CA GLY A 244 -9.39 -13.05 -15.12
C GLY A 244 -9.61 -11.59 -14.76
N ASP A 245 -10.69 -11.02 -15.30
CA ASP A 245 -11.15 -9.67 -15.00
C ASP A 245 -12.37 -9.75 -14.06
N PHE A 246 -12.28 -9.12 -12.88
CA PHE A 246 -13.36 -9.13 -11.91
C PHE A 246 -14.59 -8.31 -12.36
N PHE A 247 -14.48 -7.49 -13.39
CA PHE A 247 -15.63 -6.84 -14.01
C PHE A 247 -16.43 -7.81 -14.89
N GLU A 248 -15.80 -8.86 -15.40
CA GLU A 248 -16.44 -9.84 -16.25
C GLU A 248 -16.97 -11.04 -15.46
N HIS A 249 -16.09 -11.72 -14.74
CA HIS A 249 -16.43 -12.96 -14.03
C HIS A 249 -15.49 -13.26 -12.89
N ILE A 250 -16.04 -13.68 -11.75
CA ILE A 250 -15.30 -14.21 -10.59
C ILE A 250 -15.69 -15.69 -10.40
N PRO A 251 -14.69 -16.60 -10.21
CA PRO A 251 -14.97 -18.01 -9.92
C PRO A 251 -15.88 -18.20 -8.71
N SER A 252 -16.85 -19.13 -8.81
CA SER A 252 -17.86 -19.35 -7.78
C SER A 252 -17.53 -20.53 -6.85
N GLY A 253 -18.27 -20.64 -5.75
CA GLY A 253 -18.22 -21.81 -4.85
C GLY A 253 -17.40 -21.60 -3.57
N HIS A 254 -17.04 -20.37 -3.24
CA HIS A 254 -16.25 -20.02 -2.06
C HIS A 254 -17.12 -19.63 -0.87
N ASP A 255 -16.60 -19.87 0.35
CA ASP A 255 -17.26 -19.47 1.60
C ASP A 255 -17.13 -17.98 1.85
N ALA A 256 -16.03 -17.38 1.36
CA ALA A 256 -15.79 -15.97 1.44
C ALA A 256 -15.12 -15.40 0.18
N CYS A 257 -15.54 -14.19 -0.20
CA CYS A 257 -14.79 -13.32 -1.10
C CYS A 257 -14.03 -12.29 -0.26
N LEU A 258 -12.73 -12.19 -0.48
CA LEU A 258 -11.85 -11.18 0.12
C LEU A 258 -11.52 -10.14 -0.94
N LEU A 259 -11.65 -8.86 -0.59
CA LEU A 259 -11.23 -7.69 -1.37
C LEU A 259 -10.32 -6.86 -0.47
N ALA A 260 -9.04 -6.79 -0.76
CA ALA A 260 -8.07 -6.04 0.05
C ALA A 260 -7.41 -4.94 -0.79
N HIS A 261 -7.68 -3.68 -0.46
CA HIS A 261 -7.22 -2.52 -1.22
C HIS A 261 -7.61 -2.60 -2.71
N VAL A 262 -8.88 -2.90 -2.96
CA VAL A 262 -9.45 -3.02 -4.32
C VAL A 262 -10.52 -1.98 -4.56
N LEU A 263 -11.54 -1.88 -3.68
CA LEU A 263 -12.69 -1.01 -3.93
C LEU A 263 -12.31 0.47 -3.90
N HIS A 264 -11.28 0.84 -3.15
CA HIS A 264 -10.81 2.22 -3.07
C HIS A 264 -10.18 2.72 -4.38
N ASP A 265 -9.76 1.83 -5.28
CA ASP A 265 -9.24 2.22 -6.59
C ASP A 265 -10.35 2.66 -7.57
N TRP A 266 -11.61 2.46 -7.22
CA TRP A 266 -12.74 2.59 -8.12
C TRP A 266 -13.80 3.56 -7.62
N LYS A 267 -14.46 4.27 -8.55
CA LYS A 267 -15.67 5.06 -8.28
C LYS A 267 -16.83 4.13 -7.89
N ASP A 268 -17.88 4.71 -7.31
CA ASP A 268 -18.99 3.92 -6.75
C ASP A 268 -19.68 3.00 -7.76
N ASP A 269 -19.87 3.45 -9.00
CA ASP A 269 -20.47 2.63 -10.06
C ASP A 269 -19.64 1.39 -10.39
N GLN A 270 -18.33 1.55 -10.47
CA GLN A 270 -17.38 0.46 -10.71
C GLN A 270 -17.25 -0.45 -9.47
N ALA A 271 -17.12 0.13 -8.27
CA ALA A 271 -17.09 -0.63 -7.02
C ALA A 271 -18.36 -1.50 -6.84
N ILE A 272 -19.55 -0.94 -7.15
CA ILE A 272 -20.81 -1.68 -7.15
C ILE A 272 -20.80 -2.81 -8.20
N ALA A 273 -20.21 -2.57 -9.38
CA ALA A 273 -20.09 -3.62 -10.40
C ALA A 273 -19.22 -4.79 -9.91
N ILE A 274 -18.08 -4.52 -9.28
CA ILE A 274 -17.21 -5.54 -8.65
C ILE A 274 -17.98 -6.30 -7.56
N LEU A 275 -18.65 -5.58 -6.66
CA LEU A 275 -19.44 -6.18 -5.59
C LEU A 275 -20.55 -7.09 -6.12
N LYS A 276 -21.23 -6.71 -7.21
CA LYS A 276 -22.23 -7.55 -7.88
C LYS A 276 -21.63 -8.84 -8.46
N GLN A 277 -20.40 -8.80 -8.97
CA GLN A 277 -19.71 -10.01 -9.40
C GLN A 277 -19.35 -10.91 -8.20
N CYS A 278 -18.86 -10.33 -7.10
CA CYS A 278 -18.66 -11.07 -5.85
C CYS A 278 -19.98 -11.73 -5.38
N ARG A 279 -21.10 -10.98 -5.43
CA ARG A 279 -22.42 -11.51 -5.04
C ARG A 279 -22.85 -12.71 -5.89
N ARG A 280 -22.62 -12.67 -7.20
CA ARG A 280 -22.92 -13.78 -8.12
C ARG A 280 -22.05 -15.02 -7.88
N ALA A 281 -20.77 -14.80 -7.54
CA ALA A 281 -19.79 -15.85 -7.28
C ALA A 281 -20.00 -16.50 -5.91
N MET A 282 -20.62 -15.80 -4.98
CA MET A 282 -20.73 -16.17 -3.58
C MET A 282 -21.90 -17.12 -3.34
N ARG A 283 -21.73 -18.04 -2.38
CA ARG A 283 -22.82 -18.87 -1.83
C ARG A 283 -23.80 -18.01 -1.06
N ALA A 284 -25.02 -18.48 -0.89
CA ALA A 284 -26.06 -17.77 -0.15
C ALA A 284 -25.70 -17.56 1.34
N ASP A 285 -24.90 -18.47 1.91
CA ASP A 285 -24.39 -18.42 3.28
C ASP A 285 -22.95 -17.86 3.37
N GLY A 286 -22.43 -17.35 2.25
CA GLY A 286 -21.06 -16.82 2.14
C GLY A 286 -20.90 -15.45 2.80
N ARG A 287 -19.66 -15.00 2.90
CA ARG A 287 -19.27 -13.71 3.49
C ARG A 287 -18.41 -12.92 2.54
N LEU A 288 -18.69 -11.64 2.46
CA LEU A 288 -17.79 -10.67 1.81
C LEU A 288 -16.95 -10.01 2.89
N LEU A 289 -15.62 -10.04 2.69
CA LEU A 289 -14.64 -9.41 3.56
C LEU A 289 -13.90 -8.34 2.78
N ILE A 290 -13.98 -7.10 3.23
CA ILE A 290 -13.27 -5.98 2.61
C ILE A 290 -12.22 -5.48 3.61
N VAL A 291 -10.98 -5.35 3.19
CA VAL A 291 -9.87 -4.83 4.01
C VAL A 291 -9.44 -3.49 3.43
N GLU A 292 -9.97 -2.42 4.02
CA GLU A 292 -9.73 -1.04 3.57
C GLU A 292 -9.76 -0.05 4.73
N ALA A 293 -9.33 1.18 4.48
CA ALA A 293 -9.51 2.27 5.43
C ALA A 293 -10.99 2.65 5.51
N VAL A 294 -11.50 2.76 6.74
CA VAL A 294 -12.84 3.32 6.98
C VAL A 294 -12.68 4.74 7.51
N LEU A 295 -13.11 5.72 6.72
CA LEU A 295 -12.94 7.12 7.08
C LEU A 295 -13.83 7.52 8.26
N PRO A 296 -13.26 8.06 9.35
CA PRO A 296 -14.06 8.60 10.42
C PRO A 296 -14.71 9.93 10.01
N ASP A 297 -15.91 10.17 10.51
CA ASP A 297 -16.61 11.44 10.31
C ASP A 297 -15.89 12.62 10.96
N GLY A 298 -16.17 13.81 10.43
CA GLY A 298 -15.76 15.08 11.00
C GLY A 298 -14.25 15.33 10.94
N ASN A 299 -13.71 15.97 11.99
CA ASN A 299 -12.33 16.48 12.01
C ASN A 299 -11.32 15.50 12.62
N THR A 300 -11.71 14.27 12.93
CA THR A 300 -10.78 13.27 13.47
C THR A 300 -9.62 13.04 12.48
N PRO A 301 -8.36 13.21 12.90
CA PRO A 301 -7.22 12.91 12.05
C PRO A 301 -7.20 11.42 11.70
N HIS A 302 -7.04 11.11 10.42
CA HIS A 302 -6.95 9.74 9.94
C HIS A 302 -6.12 9.68 8.66
N HIS A 303 -5.25 8.68 8.56
CA HIS A 303 -4.36 8.52 7.40
C HIS A 303 -5.14 8.34 6.09
N GLY A 304 -6.26 7.62 6.13
CA GLY A 304 -7.15 7.41 4.99
C GLY A 304 -7.62 8.69 4.32
N LYS A 305 -7.76 9.81 5.06
CA LYS A 305 -8.16 11.11 4.46
C LYS A 305 -7.09 11.70 3.52
N LEU A 306 -5.81 11.40 3.74
CA LEU A 306 -4.73 11.76 2.81
C LEU A 306 -4.60 10.70 1.71
N MET A 307 -4.85 9.44 2.04
CA MET A 307 -4.89 8.36 1.05
C MET A 307 -6.02 8.57 0.04
N ASP A 308 -7.17 9.12 0.45
CA ASP A 308 -8.27 9.50 -0.44
C ASP A 308 -7.84 10.50 -1.52
N LEU A 309 -6.99 11.47 -1.17
CA LEU A 309 -6.39 12.37 -2.17
C LEU A 309 -5.41 11.67 -3.10
N LEU A 310 -4.70 10.64 -2.61
CA LEU A 310 -3.86 9.78 -3.45
C LEU A 310 -4.74 8.98 -4.41
N MET A 311 -5.84 8.39 -3.94
CA MET A 311 -6.79 7.67 -4.79
C MET A 311 -7.36 8.57 -5.87
N LEU A 312 -7.87 9.76 -5.53
CA LEU A 312 -8.32 10.75 -6.51
C LEU A 312 -7.25 11.04 -7.58
N THR A 313 -5.99 11.18 -7.17
CA THR A 313 -4.90 11.59 -8.06
C THR A 313 -4.40 10.45 -8.94
N VAL A 314 -4.30 9.25 -8.39
CA VAL A 314 -3.62 8.13 -9.05
C VAL A 314 -4.60 7.17 -9.71
N THR A 315 -5.62 6.71 -9.01
CA THR A 315 -6.59 5.74 -9.55
C THR A 315 -7.87 6.40 -10.04
N GLY A 316 -8.23 7.56 -9.49
CA GLY A 316 -9.56 8.18 -9.66
C GLY A 316 -10.61 7.56 -8.74
N GLY A 317 -10.17 6.74 -7.78
CA GLY A 317 -10.99 6.05 -6.80
C GLY A 317 -11.33 6.88 -5.56
N ILE A 318 -11.84 6.22 -4.52
CA ILE A 318 -12.44 6.87 -3.34
C ILE A 318 -12.23 6.01 -2.10
N GLU A 319 -11.65 6.57 -1.04
CA GLU A 319 -11.73 6.00 0.30
C GLU A 319 -13.10 6.33 0.91
N ARG A 320 -13.69 5.39 1.65
CA ARG A 320 -15.10 5.49 2.08
C ARG A 320 -15.24 5.46 3.60
N SER A 321 -16.25 6.16 4.09
CA SER A 321 -16.77 6.01 5.45
C SER A 321 -17.61 4.74 5.58
N GLU A 322 -17.89 4.29 6.79
CA GLU A 322 -18.77 3.14 7.07
C GLU A 322 -20.13 3.31 6.40
N ARG A 323 -20.70 4.51 6.46
CA ARG A 323 -21.98 4.82 5.81
C ARG A 323 -21.93 4.66 4.29
N GLU A 324 -20.85 5.11 3.64
CA GLU A 324 -20.67 4.99 2.19
C GLU A 324 -20.44 3.53 1.78
N PHE A 325 -19.68 2.74 2.58
CA PHE A 325 -19.59 1.30 2.39
C PHE A 325 -20.99 0.64 2.48
N ALA A 326 -21.79 0.95 3.51
CA ALA A 326 -23.12 0.41 3.63
C ALA A 326 -24.02 0.74 2.42
N GLN A 327 -23.86 1.94 1.82
CA GLN A 327 -24.62 2.34 0.63
C GLN A 327 -24.25 1.53 -0.61
N ILE A 328 -22.94 1.39 -0.93
CA ILE A 328 -22.52 0.63 -2.12
C ILE A 328 -22.77 -0.87 -1.95
N LEU A 329 -22.67 -1.40 -0.73
CA LEU A 329 -23.02 -2.78 -0.40
C LEU A 329 -24.49 -3.06 -0.64
N ALA A 330 -25.39 -2.19 -0.16
CA ALA A 330 -26.84 -2.34 -0.34
C ALA A 330 -27.23 -2.32 -1.84
N LEU A 331 -26.53 -1.52 -2.68
CA LEU A 331 -26.76 -1.47 -4.12
C LEU A 331 -26.23 -2.71 -4.88
N ALA A 332 -25.52 -3.58 -4.16
CA ALA A 332 -24.95 -4.83 -4.69
C ALA A 332 -25.51 -6.08 -4.00
N ASP A 333 -26.71 -5.98 -3.37
CA ASP A 333 -27.39 -7.07 -2.68
C ASP A 333 -26.59 -7.65 -1.50
N PHE A 334 -25.92 -6.77 -0.73
CA PHE A 334 -25.27 -7.07 0.53
C PHE A 334 -25.79 -6.19 1.67
N ALA A 335 -25.82 -6.72 2.87
CA ALA A 335 -25.95 -5.95 4.09
C ALA A 335 -24.60 -5.88 4.80
N LEU A 336 -24.15 -4.69 5.19
CA LEU A 336 -23.00 -4.53 6.10
C LEU A 336 -23.37 -5.21 7.43
N SER A 337 -22.56 -6.18 7.85
CA SER A 337 -22.77 -6.94 9.07
C SER A 337 -22.02 -6.34 10.25
N ASP A 338 -20.72 -6.09 10.07
CA ASP A 338 -19.84 -5.53 11.10
C ASP A 338 -18.60 -4.86 10.50
N VAL A 339 -17.95 -4.01 11.28
CA VAL A 339 -16.67 -3.40 10.98
C VAL A 339 -15.71 -3.70 12.12
N TYR A 340 -14.66 -4.44 11.84
CA TYR A 340 -13.60 -4.83 12.78
C TYR A 340 -12.39 -3.91 12.63
N PRO A 341 -12.21 -2.89 13.50
CA PRO A 341 -11.02 -2.03 13.45
C PRO A 341 -9.76 -2.85 13.73
N THR A 342 -8.68 -2.52 13.04
CA THR A 342 -7.36 -3.09 13.33
C THR A 342 -6.49 -2.10 14.11
N MET A 343 -5.32 -2.55 14.54
CA MET A 343 -4.29 -1.66 15.12
C MET A 343 -3.60 -0.78 14.07
N THR A 344 -4.04 -0.84 12.81
CA THR A 344 -3.57 0.02 11.71
C THR A 344 -4.68 1.00 11.31
N HIS A 345 -4.49 1.70 10.18
CA HIS A 345 -5.54 2.53 9.60
C HIS A 345 -6.57 1.74 8.78
N GLN A 346 -6.39 0.43 8.66
CA GLN A 346 -7.30 -0.48 7.95
C GLN A 346 -8.33 -1.09 8.92
N SER A 347 -9.47 -1.49 8.38
CA SER A 347 -10.48 -2.28 9.07
C SER A 347 -10.86 -3.49 8.22
N VAL A 348 -11.40 -4.54 8.85
CA VAL A 348 -12.08 -5.61 8.14
C VAL A 348 -13.58 -5.31 8.17
N ILE A 349 -14.16 -5.12 7.01
CA ILE A 349 -15.59 -4.86 6.82
C ILE A 349 -16.23 -6.18 6.41
N GLU A 350 -17.14 -6.70 7.20
CA GLU A 350 -17.90 -7.91 6.90
C GLU A 350 -19.28 -7.54 6.34
N ALA A 351 -19.64 -8.17 5.22
CA ALA A 351 -20.98 -8.06 4.66
C ALA A 351 -21.55 -9.44 4.31
N ILE A 352 -22.85 -9.56 4.38
CA ILE A 352 -23.60 -10.79 4.11
C ILE A 352 -24.55 -10.58 2.93
N PRO A 353 -24.80 -11.61 2.10
CA PRO A 353 -25.81 -11.59 1.06
C PRO A 353 -27.21 -11.31 1.61
N VAL A 354 -28.02 -10.52 0.90
CA VAL A 354 -29.45 -10.26 1.18
C VAL A 354 -30.30 -10.65 -0.01
#